data_4e1df22f32f517d1e7eb82d8a5d573ee
#
_entry.id   4e1df22f32f517d1e7eb82d8a5d573ee
#
_cell.length_a   1.000
_cell.length_b   1.000
_cell.length_c   1.000
_cell.angle_alpha   90.00
_cell.angle_beta   90.00
_cell.angle_gamma   90.00
#
_symmetry.space_group_name_H-M   'P 1'
#
loop_
_entity.id
_entity.type
_entity.pdbx_description
1 polymer ?
#
loop_
_entity_poly.entity_id
_entity_poly.type
_entity_poly.pdbx_seq_one_letter_code
_entity_poly.pdbx_strand_id
1 'polypeptide(L)'
;MNFRHRKKRDLEISITPMIDVVFLLLIFFMVTTTFNKNTALQITLPESGSKELAPRKLLVLSIDSKSQYYLNEQPLADKKLSTLTRSLASVFKDKEQALVINADALAPYQAVVNALDIAGRVGFVQITFATQKATKK
;
A
#
# COMPACT_ATOMS: atom_id res chain seq x y z
N MET A 1 -76.80 -15.55 4.96
CA MET A 1 -75.61 -16.29 4.61
C MET A 1 -74.48 -15.28 4.39
N ASN A 2 -73.61 -15.18 5.37
CA ASN A 2 -72.47 -14.28 5.27
C ASN A 2 -71.32 -15.05 4.63
N PHE A 3 -71.13 -14.81 3.33
CA PHE A 3 -69.88 -15.23 2.67
C PHE A 3 -68.77 -14.29 3.09
N ARG A 4 -67.94 -14.69 4.06
CA ARG A 4 -66.72 -14.00 4.37
C ARG A 4 -65.80 -14.10 3.16
N HIS A 5 -65.68 -13.02 2.43
CA HIS A 5 -64.63 -12.87 1.46
C HIS A 5 -63.30 -12.96 2.23
N ARG A 6 -62.60 -14.05 2.11
CA ARG A 6 -61.21 -14.13 2.49
C ARG A 6 -60.45 -13.19 1.55
N LYS A 7 -60.05 -12.03 2.07
CA LYS A 7 -59.05 -11.23 1.41
C LYS A 7 -57.89 -12.15 1.08
N LYS A 8 -57.65 -12.39 -0.20
CA LYS A 8 -56.40 -12.95 -0.66
C LYS A 8 -55.28 -12.04 -0.13
N ARG A 9 -54.49 -12.55 0.77
CA ARG A 9 -53.23 -11.89 1.10
C ARG A 9 -52.41 -11.94 -0.17
N ASP A 10 -52.34 -10.80 -0.85
CA ASP A 10 -51.36 -10.60 -1.88
C ASP A 10 -50.02 -10.82 -1.18
N LEU A 11 -49.32 -11.88 -1.56
CA LEU A 11 -47.94 -12.12 -1.17
C LEU A 11 -47.11 -11.02 -1.85
N GLU A 12 -47.11 -9.84 -1.27
CA GLU A 12 -46.15 -8.83 -1.65
C GLU A 12 -44.77 -9.34 -1.26
N ILE A 13 -44.08 -9.87 -2.23
CA ILE A 13 -42.68 -10.19 -2.07
C ILE A 13 -41.97 -8.85 -1.93
N SER A 14 -41.70 -8.49 -0.69
CA SER A 14 -40.95 -7.28 -0.42
C SER A 14 -39.52 -7.45 -0.95
N ILE A 15 -39.17 -6.67 -1.97
CA ILE A 15 -37.81 -6.64 -2.52
C ILE A 15 -36.84 -5.79 -1.66
N THR A 16 -37.37 -5.09 -0.67
CA THR A 16 -36.57 -4.24 0.22
C THR A 16 -35.47 -5.00 0.96
N PRO A 17 -35.69 -6.19 1.57
CA PRO A 17 -34.61 -6.95 2.18
C PRO A 17 -33.57 -7.44 1.18
N MET A 18 -33.98 -7.74 -0.05
CA MET A 18 -33.05 -8.15 -1.10
C MET A 18 -32.14 -6.99 -1.51
N ILE A 19 -32.67 -5.79 -1.64
CA ILE A 19 -31.92 -4.58 -1.96
C ILE A 19 -30.91 -4.30 -0.83
N ASP A 20 -31.31 -4.46 0.41
CA ASP A 20 -30.42 -4.24 1.57
C ASP A 20 -29.22 -5.18 1.56
N VAL A 21 -29.46 -6.48 1.31
CA VAL A 21 -28.38 -7.47 1.22
C VAL A 21 -27.43 -7.14 0.08
N VAL A 22 -27.94 -6.78 -1.09
CA VAL A 22 -27.11 -6.38 -2.24
C VAL A 22 -26.31 -5.13 -1.92
N PHE A 23 -26.94 -4.16 -1.27
CA PHE A 23 -26.27 -2.92 -0.88
C PHE A 23 -25.14 -3.18 0.13
N LEU A 24 -25.38 -4.03 1.12
CA LEU A 24 -24.35 -4.44 2.08
C LEU A 24 -23.19 -5.16 1.39
N LEU A 25 -23.47 -6.02 0.42
CA LEU A 25 -22.44 -6.69 -0.37
C LEU A 25 -21.62 -5.67 -1.19
N LEU A 26 -22.27 -4.69 -1.80
CA LEU A 26 -21.57 -3.64 -2.54
C LEU A 26 -20.66 -2.82 -1.64
N ILE A 27 -21.13 -2.42 -0.46
CA ILE A 27 -20.31 -1.70 0.52
C ILE A 27 -19.15 -2.58 0.97
N PHE A 28 -19.40 -3.85 1.25
CA PHE A 28 -18.36 -4.80 1.65
C PHE A 28 -17.28 -4.91 0.57
N PHE A 29 -17.67 -5.12 -0.68
CA PHE A 29 -16.72 -5.15 -1.79
C PHE A 29 -15.99 -3.83 -1.97
N MET A 30 -16.68 -2.72 -1.80
CA MET A 30 -16.05 -1.39 -1.90
C MET A 30 -14.98 -1.19 -0.83
N VAL A 31 -15.24 -1.63 0.40
CA VAL A 31 -14.28 -1.51 1.51
C VAL A 31 -13.12 -2.50 1.35
N THR A 32 -13.40 -3.71 0.86
CA THR A 32 -12.35 -4.72 0.66
C THR A 32 -11.50 -4.46 -0.58
N THR A 33 -12.01 -3.72 -1.56
CA THR A 33 -11.24 -3.27 -2.71
C THR A 33 -10.46 -1.99 -2.42
N THR A 34 -9.98 -1.81 -1.21
CA THR A 34 -8.91 -0.85 -1.01
C THR A 34 -7.68 -1.40 -1.72
N PHE A 35 -7.68 -1.28 -3.02
CA PHE A 35 -6.48 -1.48 -3.78
C PHE A 35 -5.49 -0.43 -3.28
N ASN A 36 -4.55 -0.86 -2.49
CA ASN A 36 -3.30 -0.17 -2.42
C ASN A 36 -2.72 -0.21 -3.85
N LYS A 37 -3.21 0.68 -4.68
CA LYS A 37 -2.45 1.05 -5.86
C LYS A 37 -1.19 1.68 -5.30
N ASN A 38 -0.22 0.86 -5.01
CA ASN A 38 1.14 1.32 -5.06
C ASN A 38 1.29 1.88 -6.46
N THR A 39 1.03 3.15 -6.58
CA THR A 39 1.42 3.87 -7.77
C THR A 39 2.93 3.82 -7.73
N ALA A 40 3.49 2.72 -8.17
CA ALA A 40 4.86 2.72 -8.59
C ALA A 40 4.91 3.85 -9.61
N LEU A 41 5.50 4.96 -9.20
CA LEU A 41 5.87 6.01 -10.13
C LEU A 41 6.66 5.29 -11.21
N GLN A 42 5.99 5.03 -12.32
CA GLN A 42 6.70 4.76 -13.55
C GLN A 42 7.45 6.05 -13.86
N ILE A 43 8.66 6.13 -13.31
CA ILE A 43 9.60 7.12 -13.76
C ILE A 43 9.89 6.71 -15.19
N THR A 44 9.21 7.33 -16.14
CA THR A 44 9.64 7.34 -17.52
C THR A 44 10.99 8.02 -17.51
N LEU A 45 12.03 7.22 -17.38
CA LEU A 45 13.38 7.68 -17.62
C LEU A 45 13.42 8.24 -19.03
N PRO A 46 13.92 9.47 -19.24
CA PRO A 46 14.14 9.96 -20.57
C PRO A 46 15.03 8.96 -21.29
N GLU A 47 14.56 8.47 -22.43
CA GLU A 47 15.34 7.61 -23.30
C GLU A 47 16.53 8.39 -23.84
N SER A 48 17.60 8.39 -23.09
CA SER A 48 18.90 8.74 -23.64
C SER A 48 19.58 7.44 -24.07
N GLY A 49 19.46 7.16 -25.33
CA GLY A 49 20.14 6.19 -26.16
C GLY A 49 20.81 4.99 -25.50
N SER A 50 20.32 3.82 -25.91
CA SER A 50 21.08 2.59 -26.02
C SER A 50 21.72 2.02 -24.77
N LYS A 51 20.98 1.18 -24.12
CA LYS A 51 21.28 -0.18 -23.67
C LYS A 51 20.05 -0.66 -22.93
N GLU A 52 19.54 -1.80 -23.32
CA GLU A 52 18.52 -2.51 -22.57
C GLU A 52 19.06 -2.70 -21.15
N LEU A 53 18.71 -1.76 -20.30
CA LEU A 53 18.95 -1.91 -18.88
C LEU A 53 17.95 -2.95 -18.40
N ALA A 54 18.47 -4.09 -18.00
CA ALA A 54 17.71 -5.09 -17.26
C ALA A 54 16.82 -4.38 -16.24
N PRO A 55 15.57 -4.82 -16.05
CA PRO A 55 14.69 -4.19 -15.08
C PRO A 55 15.39 -4.18 -13.72
N ARG A 56 15.82 -3.00 -13.28
CA ARG A 56 16.42 -2.83 -11.96
C ARG A 56 15.35 -3.14 -10.95
N LYS A 57 15.59 -4.13 -10.11
CA LYS A 57 14.72 -4.40 -8.98
C LYS A 57 14.76 -3.19 -8.07
N LEU A 58 13.66 -2.46 -8.03
CA LEU A 58 13.51 -1.37 -7.08
C LEU A 58 13.41 -1.95 -5.67
N LEU A 59 14.26 -1.48 -4.78
CA LEU A 59 14.10 -1.75 -3.36
C LEU A 59 13.11 -0.77 -2.77
N VAL A 60 12.10 -1.28 -2.11
CA VAL A 60 11.07 -0.48 -1.46
C VAL A 60 11.18 -0.69 0.05
N LEU A 61 11.47 0.38 0.77
CA LEU A 61 11.45 0.40 2.22
C LEU A 61 10.17 1.11 2.67
N SER A 62 9.25 0.37 3.27
CA SER A 62 8.01 0.92 3.79
C SER A 62 8.09 1.11 5.29
N ILE A 63 7.48 2.19 5.78
CA ILE A 63 7.43 2.55 7.19
C ILE A 63 5.96 2.76 7.56
N ASP A 64 5.46 2.02 8.52
CA ASP A 64 4.09 2.18 8.98
C ASP A 64 3.94 3.22 10.10
N SER A 65 2.72 3.46 10.53
CA SER A 65 2.41 4.41 11.60
C SER A 65 3.01 4.02 12.96
N LYS A 66 3.38 2.77 13.13
CA LYS A 66 3.99 2.22 14.36
C LYS A 66 5.51 2.15 14.30
N SER A 67 6.14 2.80 13.33
CA SER A 67 7.58 2.75 13.09
C SER A 67 8.12 1.37 12.72
N GLN A 68 7.26 0.48 12.23
CA GLN A 68 7.68 -0.81 11.72
C GLN A 68 8.22 -0.64 10.29
N TYR A 69 9.36 -1.25 10.03
CA TYR A 69 9.99 -1.24 8.72
C TYR A 69 9.66 -2.51 7.95
N TYR A 70 9.36 -2.34 6.68
CA TYR A 70 9.10 -3.43 5.73
C TYR A 70 10.03 -3.27 4.54
N LEU A 71 10.78 -4.29 4.24
CA LEU A 71 11.65 -4.31 3.07
C LEU A 71 11.03 -5.23 2.01
N ASN A 72 10.67 -4.66 0.86
CA ASN A 72 9.96 -5.39 -0.21
C ASN A 72 8.74 -6.16 0.32
N GLU A 73 7.90 -5.48 1.11
CA GLU A 73 6.68 -6.03 1.72
C GLU A 73 6.90 -7.07 2.82
N GLN A 74 8.15 -7.36 3.18
CA GLN A 74 8.46 -8.27 4.28
C GLN A 74 8.81 -7.47 5.54
N PRO A 75 8.11 -7.73 6.65
CA PRO A 75 8.41 -7.06 7.90
C PRO A 75 9.79 -7.46 8.42
N LEU A 76 10.53 -6.51 8.98
CA LEU A 76 11.76 -6.79 9.69
C LEU A 76 11.45 -7.45 11.04
N ALA A 77 12.40 -8.24 11.54
CA ALA A 77 12.24 -8.99 12.78
C ALA A 77 11.94 -8.12 14.00
N ASP A 78 12.49 -6.91 14.02
CA ASP A 78 12.26 -5.94 15.10
C ASP A 78 12.37 -4.49 14.55
N LYS A 79 12.14 -3.52 15.44
CA LYS A 79 12.21 -2.10 15.13
C LYS A 79 13.59 -1.49 15.33
N LYS A 80 14.60 -2.29 15.61
CA LYS A 80 15.94 -1.80 15.91
C LYS A 80 16.62 -1.28 14.65
N LEU A 81 17.33 -0.18 14.80
CA LEU A 81 18.09 0.41 13.72
C LEU A 81 19.22 -0.48 13.23
N SER A 82 19.81 -1.28 14.13
CA SER A 82 20.83 -2.27 13.77
C SER A 82 20.29 -3.35 12.84
N THR A 83 19.08 -3.80 13.05
CA THR A 83 18.40 -4.78 12.18
C THR A 83 18.11 -4.18 10.81
N LEU A 84 17.66 -2.93 10.77
CA LEU A 84 17.44 -2.21 9.52
C LEU A 84 18.75 -2.04 8.75
N THR A 85 19.81 -1.64 9.41
CA THR A 85 21.14 -1.49 8.81
C THR A 85 21.62 -2.80 8.19
N ARG A 86 21.50 -3.89 8.93
CA ARG A 86 21.89 -5.22 8.47
C ARG A 86 21.07 -5.67 7.26
N SER A 87 19.76 -5.45 7.31
CA SER A 87 18.86 -5.83 6.23
C SER A 87 19.14 -5.06 4.96
N LEU A 88 19.34 -3.75 5.05
CA LEU A 88 19.69 -2.92 3.90
C LEU A 88 21.07 -3.28 3.35
N ALA A 89 22.05 -3.53 4.21
CA ALA A 89 23.38 -3.95 3.79
C ALA A 89 23.37 -5.29 3.06
N SER A 90 22.51 -6.21 3.47
CA SER A 90 22.39 -7.53 2.83
C SER A 90 21.82 -7.48 1.42
N VAL A 91 20.97 -6.50 1.12
CA VAL A 91 20.34 -6.32 -0.21
C VAL A 91 21.05 -5.28 -1.06
N PHE A 92 21.96 -4.51 -0.49
CA PHE A 92 22.75 -3.54 -1.22
C PHE A 92 23.76 -4.24 -2.12
N LYS A 93 23.64 -4.01 -3.41
CA LYS A 93 24.55 -4.60 -4.41
C LYS A 93 25.46 -3.58 -5.06
N ASP A 94 24.95 -2.36 -5.32
CA ASP A 94 25.62 -1.40 -6.16
C ASP A 94 25.11 0.01 -5.82
N LYS A 95 26.00 1.01 -6.01
CA LYS A 95 25.65 2.44 -5.83
C LYS A 95 24.56 2.92 -6.77
N GLU A 96 24.35 2.24 -7.89
CA GLU A 96 23.31 2.58 -8.86
C GLU A 96 21.93 2.04 -8.46
N GLN A 97 21.86 1.25 -7.41
CA GLN A 97 20.61 0.69 -6.93
C GLN A 97 19.74 1.78 -6.30
N ALA A 98 18.53 1.92 -6.80
CA ALA A 98 17.57 2.89 -6.28
C ALA A 98 16.81 2.33 -5.08
N LEU A 99 16.70 3.13 -4.04
CA LEU A 99 15.89 2.84 -2.86
C LEU A 99 14.68 3.78 -2.85
N VAL A 100 13.49 3.21 -2.78
CA VAL A 100 12.26 3.97 -2.61
C VAL A 100 11.81 3.86 -1.17
N ILE A 101 11.67 4.99 -0.48
CA ILE A 101 11.13 5.03 0.88
C ILE A 101 9.66 5.42 0.80
N ASN A 102 8.80 4.51 1.21
CA ASN A 102 7.35 4.72 1.27
C ASN A 102 6.92 4.80 2.73
N ALA A 103 6.64 6.00 3.20
CA ALA A 103 6.22 6.21 4.57
C ALA A 103 4.71 6.43 4.65
N ASP A 104 4.07 5.79 5.64
CA ASP A 104 2.68 6.08 5.98
C ASP A 104 2.54 7.55 6.39
N ALA A 105 1.38 8.14 6.10
CA ALA A 105 1.10 9.53 6.46
C ALA A 105 1.22 9.79 7.97
N LEU A 106 0.98 8.77 8.78
CA LEU A 106 1.07 8.82 10.24
C LEU A 106 2.41 8.28 10.77
N ALA A 107 3.34 7.93 9.89
CA ALA A 107 4.65 7.46 10.31
C ALA A 107 5.40 8.55 11.07
N PRO A 108 6.08 8.21 12.17
CA PRO A 108 6.88 9.19 12.90
C PRO A 108 8.00 9.74 12.02
N TYR A 109 8.17 11.05 12.04
CA TYR A 109 9.23 11.73 11.29
C TYR A 109 10.62 11.18 11.59
N GLN A 110 10.88 10.87 12.87
CA GLN A 110 12.16 10.31 13.30
C GLN A 110 12.46 8.95 12.65
N ALA A 111 11.43 8.12 12.44
CA ALA A 111 11.59 6.83 11.76
C ALA A 111 12.04 7.02 10.29
N VAL A 112 11.49 8.01 9.62
CA VAL A 112 11.85 8.34 8.25
C VAL A 112 13.29 8.88 8.18
N VAL A 113 13.67 9.77 9.08
CA VAL A 113 15.03 10.32 9.14
C VAL A 113 16.06 9.23 9.46
N ASN A 114 15.74 8.34 10.37
CA ASN A 114 16.61 7.21 10.69
C ASN A 114 16.82 6.29 9.48
N ALA A 115 15.75 6.00 8.74
CA ALA A 115 15.82 5.20 7.53
C ALA A 115 16.70 5.86 6.47
N LEU A 116 16.55 7.16 6.28
CA LEU A 116 17.35 7.93 5.32
C LEU A 116 18.83 7.93 5.71
N ASP A 117 19.14 8.17 6.97
CA ASP A 117 20.52 8.16 7.48
C ASP A 117 21.19 6.80 7.30
N ILE A 118 20.48 5.74 7.66
CA ILE A 118 20.99 4.37 7.52
C ILE A 118 21.20 4.02 6.04
N ALA A 119 20.26 4.37 5.17
CA ALA A 119 20.41 4.14 3.74
C ALA A 119 21.62 4.84 3.17
N GLY A 120 21.87 6.08 3.57
CA GLY A 120 23.07 6.82 3.18
C GLY A 120 24.37 6.17 3.67
N ARG A 121 24.37 5.68 4.90
CA ARG A 121 25.54 4.99 5.48
C ARG A 121 25.85 3.65 4.83
N VAL A 122 24.82 2.92 4.42
CA VAL A 122 24.97 1.66 3.69
C VAL A 122 25.60 1.88 2.32
N GLY A 123 25.30 3.02 1.70
CA GLY A 123 25.89 3.42 0.43
C GLY A 123 24.88 3.74 -0.68
N PHE A 124 23.59 3.77 -0.38
CA PHE A 124 22.57 4.17 -1.36
C PHE A 124 22.74 5.65 -1.72
N VAL A 125 22.90 5.93 -3.00
CA VAL A 125 23.01 7.28 -3.54
C VAL A 125 21.69 7.77 -4.10
N GLN A 126 20.92 6.87 -4.72
CA GLN A 126 19.62 7.19 -5.30
C GLN A 126 18.51 6.81 -4.33
N ILE A 127 18.02 7.78 -3.58
CA ILE A 127 16.93 7.58 -2.63
C ILE A 127 15.76 8.46 -3.08
N THR A 128 14.63 7.83 -3.29
CA THR A 128 13.40 8.49 -3.71
C THR A 128 12.32 8.27 -2.66
N PHE A 129 11.55 9.31 -2.38
CA PHE A 129 10.38 9.20 -1.51
C PHE A 129 9.13 8.98 -2.35
N ALA A 130 8.40 7.92 -2.05
CA ALA A 130 7.05 7.75 -2.56
C ALA A 130 6.09 8.46 -1.60
N THR A 131 5.50 9.53 -2.08
CA THR A 131 4.43 10.21 -1.35
C THR A 131 3.09 9.67 -1.80
N GLN A 132 2.32 9.12 -0.88
CA GLN A 132 0.92 8.90 -1.16
C GLN A 132 0.23 10.26 -1.26
N LYS A 133 -0.40 10.51 -2.40
CA LYS A 133 -1.32 11.64 -2.48
C LYS A 133 -2.35 11.48 -1.38
N ALA A 134 -2.36 12.42 -0.45
CA ALA A 134 -3.47 12.52 0.48
C ALA A 134 -4.75 12.65 -0.33
N THR A 135 -5.59 11.63 -0.27
CA THR A 135 -6.94 11.74 -0.80
C THR A 135 -7.65 12.75 0.07
N LYS A 136 -7.81 13.95 -0.42
CA LYS A 136 -8.66 14.94 0.22
C LYS A 136 -10.07 14.39 0.23
N LYS A 137 -10.54 14.06 1.39
CA LYS A 137 -11.97 13.90 1.60
C LYS A 137 -12.63 15.26 1.55
#